data_77a75f318d1a48326655492cf3f0f2d2
#
_entry.id   77a75f318d1a48326655492cf3f0f2d2
#
_cell.length_a   1.000
_cell.length_b   1.000
_cell.length_c   1.000
_cell.angle_alpha   90.00
_cell.angle_beta   90.00
_cell.angle_gamma   90.00
#
_symmetry.space_group_name_H-M   'P 1'
#
loop_
_entity.id
_entity.type
_entity.pdbx_description
1 polymer ?
#
loop_
_entity_poly.entity_id
_entity_poly.type
_entity_poly.pdbx_seq_one_letter_code
_entity_poly.pdbx_strand_id
1 'polypeptide(L)'
;MQPIKISIVTVCYNMAPYIEQTLCSVLSQHYPNLEYIVIDGGSTDGTQEIISRYRDRLAYYVSEPDNGMYDAIHKGFQKATGEVLAWLNADDCYFPWTLQLVSDIFTKWDDVDWIGGKYAFLTQSGVLGHLFPKCAARTQQDIRNGWCREGVLGPLQQESMFWRRSLYVSAGGLNTSYRYAGDFELWMRFAAHASLVKVDLPLAAFRKRPDSLSAAGQKAYNDEVMRATEGLASYPNLLWRWLKNSRVGIQLLRMMRLRHIDVIYHTLSTQELQRKRILTSVGSQTPHSLFLYR
;
A
#
# COMPACT_ATOMS: atom_id res chain seq x y z
N MET A 1 19.90 -8.42 17.32
CA MET A 1 19.80 -7.14 16.56
C MET A 1 18.65 -6.34 17.15
N GLN A 2 18.77 -5.02 17.21
CA GLN A 2 17.62 -4.20 17.62
C GLN A 2 16.58 -4.22 16.49
N PRO A 3 15.27 -4.27 16.83
CA PRO A 3 14.21 -4.19 15.84
C PRO A 3 14.32 -2.88 15.03
N ILE A 4 14.10 -2.95 13.72
CA ILE A 4 14.13 -1.78 12.83
C ILE A 4 13.08 -0.75 13.26
N LYS A 5 13.39 0.55 13.24
CA LYS A 5 12.40 1.58 13.58
C LYS A 5 11.39 1.76 12.47
N ILE A 6 10.11 1.58 12.79
CA ILE A 6 8.99 1.75 11.86
C ILE A 6 8.17 2.96 12.27
N SER A 7 8.03 3.95 11.38
CA SER A 7 7.12 5.08 11.57
C SER A 7 5.82 4.84 10.79
N ILE A 8 4.71 4.86 11.51
CA ILE A 8 3.37 4.82 10.94
C ILE A 8 2.72 6.17 11.11
N VAL A 9 2.21 6.73 10.03
CA VAL A 9 1.42 7.97 10.05
C VAL A 9 -0.05 7.60 9.83
N THR A 10 -0.93 7.99 10.77
CA THR A 10 -2.38 7.95 10.56
C THR A 10 -2.91 9.35 10.45
N VAL A 11 -3.71 9.60 9.42
CA VAL A 11 -4.37 10.89 9.19
C VAL A 11 -5.87 10.71 9.33
N CYS A 12 -6.54 11.68 9.94
CA CYS A 12 -7.98 11.64 10.17
C CYS A 12 -8.63 13.02 10.05
N TYR A 13 -9.88 13.01 9.64
CA TYR A 13 -10.79 14.14 9.72
C TYR A 13 -12.22 13.62 9.85
N ASN A 14 -12.86 13.85 11.01
CA ASN A 14 -14.19 13.35 11.34
C ASN A 14 -14.32 11.83 11.16
N MET A 15 -13.52 11.06 11.92
CA MET A 15 -13.41 9.60 11.84
C MET A 15 -13.77 8.89 13.14
N ALA A 16 -14.57 9.51 14.02
CA ALA A 16 -14.98 8.92 15.31
C ALA A 16 -15.50 7.47 15.21
N PRO A 17 -16.27 7.07 14.16
CA PRO A 17 -16.76 5.70 14.05
C PRO A 17 -15.67 4.64 13.77
N TYR A 18 -14.49 5.04 13.31
CA TYR A 18 -13.48 4.10 12.78
C TYR A 18 -12.13 4.20 13.45
N ILE A 19 -11.71 5.41 13.86
CA ILE A 19 -10.35 5.70 14.32
C ILE A 19 -9.89 4.78 15.44
N GLU A 20 -10.76 4.40 16.38
CA GLU A 20 -10.38 3.53 17.49
C GLU A 20 -9.92 2.16 17.02
N GLN A 21 -10.61 1.56 16.03
CA GLN A 21 -10.22 0.28 15.46
C GLN A 21 -8.88 0.38 14.75
N THR A 22 -8.63 1.47 14.04
CA THR A 22 -7.35 1.75 13.39
C THR A 22 -6.22 1.85 14.42
N LEU A 23 -6.38 2.70 15.45
CA LEU A 23 -5.40 2.85 16.54
C LEU A 23 -5.10 1.52 17.21
N CYS A 24 -6.14 0.75 17.55
CA CYS A 24 -5.99 -0.56 18.16
C CYS A 24 -5.24 -1.54 17.24
N SER A 25 -5.50 -1.54 15.93
CA SER A 25 -4.86 -2.44 14.97
C SER A 25 -3.34 -2.22 14.86
N VAL A 26 -2.87 -1.00 15.12
CA VAL A 26 -1.44 -0.65 15.17
C VAL A 26 -0.86 -0.94 16.54
N LEU A 27 -1.48 -0.40 17.60
CA LEU A 27 -0.92 -0.41 18.95
C LEU A 27 -0.96 -1.79 19.62
N SER A 28 -1.94 -2.65 19.30
CA SER A 28 -2.05 -4.01 19.88
C SER A 28 -0.96 -4.97 19.41
N GLN A 29 -0.20 -4.62 18.38
CA GLN A 29 0.91 -5.43 17.90
C GLN A 29 2.13 -5.38 18.83
N HIS A 30 2.15 -4.43 19.79
CA HIS A 30 3.24 -4.26 20.75
C HIS A 30 4.64 -4.26 20.13
N TYR A 31 4.76 -3.73 18.90
CA TYR A 31 6.04 -3.68 18.21
C TYR A 31 7.00 -2.73 18.95
N PRO A 32 8.19 -3.20 19.38
CA PRO A 32 8.99 -2.48 20.39
C PRO A 32 9.63 -1.19 19.87
N ASN A 33 9.82 -1.04 18.56
CA ASN A 33 10.44 0.15 17.96
C ASN A 33 9.47 0.87 17.00
N LEU A 34 8.21 0.97 17.43
CA LEU A 34 7.15 1.68 16.72
C LEU A 34 7.23 3.18 17.03
N GLU A 35 7.20 4.00 15.99
CA GLU A 35 6.94 5.44 16.05
C GLU A 35 5.58 5.72 15.42
N TYR A 36 4.55 5.84 16.25
CA TYR A 36 3.19 6.06 15.79
C TYR A 36 2.82 7.54 15.85
N ILE A 37 2.50 8.11 14.71
CA ILE A 37 2.22 9.53 14.49
C ILE A 37 0.77 9.67 14.03
N VAL A 38 -0.01 10.53 14.67
CA VAL A 38 -1.40 10.81 14.29
C VAL A 38 -1.55 12.30 14.00
N ILE A 39 -2.09 12.59 12.82
CA ILE A 39 -2.39 13.96 12.37
C ILE A 39 -3.89 14.06 12.15
N ASP A 40 -4.54 14.89 12.94
CA ASP A 40 -5.96 15.19 12.83
C ASP A 40 -6.18 16.54 12.17
N GLY A 41 -7.03 16.60 11.15
CA GLY A 41 -7.37 17.79 10.37
C GLY A 41 -8.31 18.76 11.07
N GLY A 42 -8.39 18.75 12.41
CA GLY A 42 -9.30 19.58 13.19
C GLY A 42 -10.71 18.97 13.28
N SER A 43 -10.81 17.69 13.59
CA SER A 43 -12.09 16.98 13.74
C SER A 43 -12.96 17.55 14.84
N THR A 44 -14.29 17.44 14.65
CA THR A 44 -15.33 17.97 15.59
C THR A 44 -16.40 16.95 15.96
N ASP A 45 -16.23 15.69 15.55
CA ASP A 45 -17.22 14.60 15.69
C ASP A 45 -16.95 13.65 16.87
N GLY A 46 -16.00 13.96 17.74
CA GLY A 46 -15.53 13.07 18.82
C GLY A 46 -14.27 12.29 18.48
N THR A 47 -13.69 12.46 17.29
CA THR A 47 -12.42 11.82 16.90
C THR A 47 -11.29 12.16 17.86
N GLN A 48 -11.16 13.45 18.26
CA GLN A 48 -10.10 13.91 19.14
C GLN A 48 -10.19 13.30 20.55
N GLU A 49 -11.40 13.15 21.09
CA GLU A 49 -11.64 12.53 22.39
C GLU A 49 -11.26 11.05 22.37
N ILE A 50 -11.48 10.36 21.27
CA ILE A 50 -11.05 8.98 21.09
C ILE A 50 -9.53 8.90 21.06
N ILE A 51 -8.86 9.72 20.24
CA ILE A 51 -7.40 9.74 20.14
C ILE A 51 -6.74 10.07 21.48
N SER A 52 -7.34 11.00 22.26
CA SER A 52 -6.80 11.42 23.56
C SER A 52 -6.60 10.24 24.53
N ARG A 53 -7.44 9.20 24.45
CA ARG A 53 -7.32 7.98 25.28
C ARG A 53 -6.05 7.15 24.97
N TYR A 54 -5.43 7.37 23.82
CA TYR A 54 -4.23 6.68 23.37
C TYR A 54 -2.99 7.57 23.36
N ARG A 55 -3.10 8.82 23.83
CA ARG A 55 -2.08 9.88 23.72
C ARG A 55 -0.69 9.44 24.19
N ASP A 56 -0.63 8.74 25.33
CA ASP A 56 0.63 8.28 25.93
C ASP A 56 1.36 7.18 25.12
N ARG A 57 0.68 6.63 24.14
CA ARG A 57 1.20 5.58 23.24
C ARG A 57 1.57 6.12 21.85
N LEU A 58 1.34 7.40 21.60
CA LEU A 58 1.66 8.08 20.34
C LEU A 58 2.99 8.82 20.47
N ALA A 59 3.87 8.63 19.49
CA ALA A 59 5.12 9.39 19.40
C ALA A 59 4.85 10.87 19.09
N TYR A 60 3.82 11.15 18.31
CA TYR A 60 3.38 12.50 17.98
C TYR A 60 1.88 12.54 17.69
N TYR A 61 1.22 13.60 18.13
CA TYR A 61 -0.16 13.91 17.79
C TYR A 61 -0.37 15.42 17.70
N VAL A 62 -1.06 15.83 16.67
CA VAL A 62 -1.57 17.20 16.52
C VAL A 62 -2.96 17.17 15.91
N SER A 63 -3.81 18.10 16.35
CA SER A 63 -5.11 18.40 15.74
C SER A 63 -5.10 19.85 15.30
N GLU A 64 -5.11 20.07 14.00
CA GLU A 64 -5.11 21.40 13.38
C GLU A 64 -5.69 21.31 11.96
N PRO A 65 -6.32 22.38 11.44
CA PRO A 65 -6.77 22.39 10.05
C PRO A 65 -5.64 22.09 9.06
N ASP A 66 -5.96 21.33 8.03
CA ASP A 66 -5.06 20.98 6.94
C ASP A 66 -5.66 21.32 5.55
N ASN A 67 -4.84 21.19 4.52
CA ASN A 67 -5.24 21.37 3.12
C ASN A 67 -5.66 20.05 2.44
N GLY A 68 -6.05 19.05 3.23
CA GLY A 68 -6.48 17.73 2.79
C GLY A 68 -5.51 16.62 3.17
N MET A 69 -5.93 15.38 2.89
CA MET A 69 -5.29 14.15 3.34
C MET A 69 -3.77 14.12 3.08
N TYR A 70 -3.33 14.49 1.88
CA TYR A 70 -1.89 14.44 1.55
C TYR A 70 -1.06 15.53 2.23
N ASP A 71 -1.66 16.68 2.57
CA ASP A 71 -1.01 17.68 3.43
C ASP A 71 -0.79 17.13 4.84
N ALA A 72 -1.82 16.50 5.40
CA ALA A 72 -1.72 15.83 6.71
C ALA A 72 -0.68 14.71 6.73
N ILE A 73 -0.66 13.85 5.70
CA ILE A 73 0.35 12.78 5.55
C ILE A 73 1.75 13.38 5.45
N HIS A 74 1.93 14.44 4.67
CA HIS A 74 3.21 15.12 4.53
C HIS A 74 3.70 15.68 5.87
N LYS A 75 2.84 16.37 6.61
CA LYS A 75 3.15 16.85 7.98
C LYS A 75 3.58 15.69 8.90
N GLY A 76 2.90 14.57 8.83
CA GLY A 76 3.25 13.37 9.58
C GLY A 76 4.63 12.82 9.21
N PHE A 77 4.94 12.72 7.93
CA PHE A 77 6.27 12.24 7.48
C PHE A 77 7.40 13.20 7.80
N GLN A 78 7.15 14.51 7.94
CA GLN A 78 8.16 15.46 8.47
C GLN A 78 8.55 15.17 9.93
N LYS A 79 7.69 14.51 10.70
CA LYS A 79 7.98 14.08 12.08
C LYS A 79 8.57 12.67 12.15
N ALA A 80 8.40 11.86 11.10
CA ALA A 80 8.83 10.47 11.06
C ALA A 80 10.35 10.35 10.99
N THR A 81 10.92 9.53 11.88
CA THR A 81 12.36 9.28 11.98
C THR A 81 12.71 7.81 11.72
N GLY A 82 11.72 6.95 11.52
CA GLY A 82 11.89 5.53 11.28
C GLY A 82 12.65 5.23 9.98
N GLU A 83 13.31 4.09 9.95
CA GLU A 83 13.97 3.57 8.77
C GLU A 83 12.97 3.07 7.74
N VAL A 84 11.85 2.51 8.22
CA VAL A 84 10.72 2.09 7.41
C VAL A 84 9.54 3.02 7.68
N LEU A 85 8.87 3.44 6.63
CA LEU A 85 7.72 4.34 6.65
C LEU A 85 6.48 3.65 6.06
N ALA A 86 5.32 4.01 6.57
CA ALA A 86 4.02 3.75 5.98
C ALA A 86 2.99 4.77 6.48
N TRP A 87 1.87 4.91 5.77
CA TRP A 87 0.68 5.55 6.36
C TRP A 87 -0.52 4.62 6.31
N LEU A 88 -1.39 4.79 7.26
CA LEU A 88 -2.64 4.05 7.41
C LEU A 88 -3.76 5.04 7.63
N ASN A 89 -4.76 5.07 6.74
CA ASN A 89 -5.90 5.96 6.90
C ASN A 89 -6.73 5.55 8.14
N ALA A 90 -7.45 6.50 8.70
CA ALA A 90 -8.16 6.35 9.98
C ALA A 90 -9.36 5.37 9.96
N ASP A 91 -9.66 4.78 8.82
CA ASP A 91 -10.72 3.79 8.63
C ASP A 91 -10.18 2.39 8.23
N ASP A 92 -8.87 2.27 7.97
CA ASP A 92 -8.21 1.02 7.61
C ASP A 92 -7.57 0.33 8.82
N CYS A 93 -7.22 -0.96 8.69
CA CYS A 93 -6.63 -1.71 9.78
C CYS A 93 -5.46 -2.58 9.31
N TYR A 94 -4.42 -2.68 10.15
CA TYR A 94 -3.38 -3.68 10.00
C TYR A 94 -3.82 -5.04 10.53
N PHE A 95 -3.24 -6.11 9.98
CA PHE A 95 -3.33 -7.45 10.56
C PHE A 95 -2.37 -7.60 11.74
N PRO A 96 -2.65 -8.49 12.70
CA PRO A 96 -1.87 -8.58 13.95
C PRO A 96 -0.38 -8.89 13.81
N TRP A 97 0.03 -9.45 12.68
CA TRP A 97 1.42 -9.84 12.39
C TRP A 97 2.18 -8.79 11.57
N THR A 98 1.55 -7.69 11.18
CA THR A 98 2.07 -6.81 10.13
C THR A 98 3.40 -6.16 10.50
N LEU A 99 3.50 -5.52 11.64
CA LEU A 99 4.72 -4.77 12.00
C LEU A 99 5.92 -5.69 12.23
N GLN A 100 5.71 -6.86 12.86
CA GLN A 100 6.78 -7.82 13.02
C GLN A 100 7.23 -8.39 11.68
N LEU A 101 6.29 -8.78 10.81
CA LEU A 101 6.60 -9.30 9.47
C LEU A 101 7.34 -8.26 8.61
N VAL A 102 6.92 -7.01 8.66
CA VAL A 102 7.58 -5.90 7.96
C VAL A 102 9.02 -5.75 8.47
N SER A 103 9.21 -5.74 9.78
CA SER A 103 10.54 -5.67 10.40
C SER A 103 11.43 -6.81 9.93
N ASP A 104 10.94 -8.04 9.98
CA ASP A 104 11.70 -9.22 9.58
C ASP A 104 12.13 -9.15 8.11
N ILE A 105 11.24 -8.67 7.23
CA ILE A 105 11.52 -8.51 5.81
C ILE A 105 12.64 -7.49 5.59
N PHE A 106 12.50 -6.28 6.13
CA PHE A 106 13.48 -5.22 5.91
C PHE A 106 14.81 -5.44 6.63
N THR A 107 14.83 -6.24 7.70
CA THR A 107 16.05 -6.67 8.37
C THR A 107 16.76 -7.78 7.60
N LYS A 108 16.00 -8.69 6.99
CA LYS A 108 16.56 -9.86 6.28
C LYS A 108 17.09 -9.51 4.90
N TRP A 109 16.50 -8.52 4.22
CA TRP A 109 16.85 -8.15 2.85
C TRP A 109 17.11 -6.64 2.71
N ASP A 110 18.39 -6.28 2.72
CA ASP A 110 18.81 -4.86 2.59
C ASP A 110 18.54 -4.26 1.22
N ASP A 111 18.37 -5.11 0.19
CA ASP A 111 18.04 -4.74 -1.18
C ASP A 111 16.53 -4.58 -1.44
N VAL A 112 15.70 -4.75 -0.41
CA VAL A 112 14.26 -4.49 -0.49
C VAL A 112 13.99 -3.05 -0.04
N ASP A 113 13.54 -2.21 -0.98
CA ASP A 113 13.23 -0.81 -0.72
C ASP A 113 11.76 -0.57 -0.39
N TRP A 114 10.84 -1.37 -0.98
CA TRP A 114 9.41 -1.29 -0.68
C TRP A 114 8.69 -2.59 -0.95
N ILE A 115 7.63 -2.79 -0.17
CA ILE A 115 6.81 -4.00 -0.19
C ILE A 115 5.33 -3.66 -0.27
N GLY A 116 4.53 -4.60 -0.76
CA GLY A 116 3.08 -4.52 -0.74
C GLY A 116 2.43 -5.87 -0.49
N GLY A 117 1.46 -5.92 0.43
CA GLY A 117 0.74 -7.13 0.81
C GLY A 117 -0.33 -7.59 -0.18
N LYS A 118 -1.02 -8.69 0.15
CA LYS A 118 -2.26 -9.11 -0.51
C LYS A 118 -3.39 -8.14 -0.20
N TYR A 119 -4.32 -8.02 -1.14
CA TYR A 119 -5.50 -7.19 -0.97
C TYR A 119 -6.51 -7.83 -0.03
N ALA A 120 -6.96 -7.06 0.93
CA ALA A 120 -8.01 -7.42 1.87
C ALA A 120 -8.98 -6.25 2.05
N PHE A 121 -10.26 -6.55 2.27
CA PHE A 121 -11.28 -5.54 2.49
C PHE A 121 -12.06 -5.80 3.78
N LEU A 122 -12.32 -4.73 4.51
CA LEU A 122 -13.27 -4.70 5.60
C LEU A 122 -14.64 -4.21 5.10
N THR A 123 -15.68 -4.72 5.72
CA THR A 123 -17.00 -4.10 5.66
C THR A 123 -16.99 -2.76 6.40
N GLN A 124 -18.04 -1.97 6.24
CA GLN A 124 -18.18 -0.72 7.01
C GLN A 124 -18.13 -0.96 8.53
N SER A 125 -18.66 -2.08 9.01
CA SER A 125 -18.63 -2.47 10.43
C SER A 125 -17.27 -3.00 10.92
N GLY A 126 -16.26 -3.12 10.06
CA GLY A 126 -14.92 -3.57 10.44
C GLY A 126 -14.73 -5.09 10.45
N VAL A 127 -15.65 -5.83 9.88
CA VAL A 127 -15.50 -7.28 9.69
C VAL A 127 -14.72 -7.54 8.39
N LEU A 128 -13.85 -8.55 8.39
CA LEU A 128 -13.15 -8.98 7.17
C LEU A 128 -14.17 -9.51 6.16
N GLY A 129 -14.41 -8.72 5.11
CA GLY A 129 -15.40 -9.04 4.08
C GLY A 129 -14.83 -9.86 2.94
N HIS A 130 -13.59 -9.60 2.54
CA HIS A 130 -12.94 -10.32 1.45
C HIS A 130 -11.42 -10.28 1.57
N LEU A 131 -10.78 -11.40 1.29
CA LEU A 131 -9.35 -11.55 1.14
C LEU A 131 -9.07 -12.09 -0.26
N PHE A 132 -8.27 -11.37 -1.05
CA PHE A 132 -7.88 -11.84 -2.36
C PHE A 132 -6.82 -12.93 -2.24
N PRO A 133 -7.07 -14.14 -2.75
CA PRO A 133 -6.18 -15.28 -2.56
C PRO A 133 -4.85 -15.11 -3.32
N LYS A 134 -4.85 -14.28 -4.36
CA LYS A 134 -3.71 -14.10 -5.24
C LYS A 134 -3.08 -12.73 -5.06
N CYS A 135 -1.75 -12.69 -5.00
CA CYS A 135 -0.98 -11.48 -5.05
C CYS A 135 -1.02 -10.89 -6.48
N ALA A 136 -1.45 -9.67 -6.63
CA ALA A 136 -1.46 -9.02 -7.94
C ALA A 136 -0.02 -8.72 -8.39
N ALA A 137 0.45 -9.45 -9.40
CA ALA A 137 1.76 -9.23 -9.98
C ALA A 137 1.81 -7.88 -10.71
N ARG A 138 2.75 -7.03 -10.33
CA ARG A 138 3.02 -5.73 -10.97
C ARG A 138 4.52 -5.58 -11.12
N THR A 139 4.98 -5.36 -12.35
CA THR A 139 6.40 -5.11 -12.57
C THR A 139 6.72 -3.64 -12.32
N GLN A 140 7.98 -3.35 -12.07
CA GLN A 140 8.47 -1.99 -11.94
C GLN A 140 8.03 -1.11 -13.13
N GLN A 141 8.13 -1.64 -14.36
CA GLN A 141 7.72 -0.93 -15.57
C GLN A 141 6.20 -0.68 -15.64
N ASP A 142 5.38 -1.62 -15.15
CA ASP A 142 3.91 -1.43 -15.13
C ASP A 142 3.53 -0.28 -14.20
N ILE A 143 4.19 -0.20 -13.04
CA ILE A 143 3.96 0.87 -12.06
C ILE A 143 4.49 2.19 -12.62
N ARG A 144 5.72 2.21 -13.11
CA ARG A 144 6.38 3.39 -13.68
C ARG A 144 5.59 4.01 -14.84
N ASN A 145 4.94 3.18 -15.67
CA ASN A 145 4.10 3.64 -16.77
C ASN A 145 2.69 4.09 -16.33
N GLY A 146 2.37 4.05 -15.04
CA GLY A 146 1.04 4.40 -14.54
C GLY A 146 -0.05 3.42 -14.95
N TRP A 147 0.28 2.15 -15.24
CA TRP A 147 -0.69 1.14 -15.65
C TRP A 147 -1.40 0.47 -14.46
N CYS A 148 -0.91 0.68 -13.24
CA CYS A 148 -1.52 0.17 -12.02
C CYS A 148 -2.68 1.06 -11.55
N ARG A 149 -3.70 1.20 -12.39
CA ARG A 149 -4.91 1.99 -12.18
C ARG A 149 -6.17 1.22 -12.56
N GLU A 150 -7.32 1.71 -12.10
CA GLU A 150 -8.61 1.09 -12.45
C GLU A 150 -8.82 1.02 -13.96
N GLY A 151 -9.47 -0.03 -14.43
CA GLY A 151 -9.70 -0.28 -15.86
C GLY A 151 -8.48 -0.77 -16.65
N VAL A 152 -7.28 -0.79 -16.06
CA VAL A 152 -6.03 -1.30 -16.68
C VAL A 152 -5.53 -2.53 -15.94
N LEU A 153 -4.62 -2.40 -14.99
CA LEU A 153 -4.11 -3.52 -14.20
C LEU A 153 -4.69 -3.58 -12.78
N GLY A 154 -5.52 -2.61 -12.41
CA GLY A 154 -6.04 -2.40 -11.07
C GLY A 154 -5.06 -1.64 -10.17
N PRO A 155 -5.59 -0.87 -9.19
CA PRO A 155 -4.78 -0.05 -8.30
C PRO A 155 -3.87 -0.88 -7.39
N LEU A 156 -2.84 -0.26 -6.87
CA LEU A 156 -2.07 -0.78 -5.75
C LEU A 156 -2.77 -0.33 -4.45
N GLN A 157 -2.95 -1.26 -3.53
CA GLN A 157 -3.62 -1.01 -2.25
C GLN A 157 -2.65 -0.31 -1.30
N GLN A 158 -2.89 0.95 -1.03
CA GLN A 158 -1.98 1.86 -0.35
C GLN A 158 -1.71 1.44 1.10
N GLU A 159 -2.74 1.06 1.85
CA GLU A 159 -2.65 0.70 3.26
C GLU A 159 -1.75 -0.51 3.54
N SER A 160 -1.48 -1.32 2.51
CA SER A 160 -0.58 -2.49 2.57
C SER A 160 0.86 -2.17 2.15
N MET A 161 1.21 -0.91 1.91
CA MET A 161 2.53 -0.51 1.43
C MET A 161 3.43 -0.06 2.57
N PHE A 162 4.69 -0.56 2.55
CA PHE A 162 5.76 -0.15 3.45
C PHE A 162 7.04 0.08 2.62
N TRP A 163 7.85 1.05 3.00
CA TRP A 163 9.04 1.41 2.23
C TRP A 163 10.14 1.98 3.11
N ARG A 164 11.40 1.86 2.66
CA ARG A 164 12.52 2.54 3.31
C ARG A 164 12.41 4.05 3.18
N ARG A 165 12.76 4.76 4.25
CA ARG A 165 12.83 6.23 4.24
C ARG A 165 13.77 6.75 3.16
N SER A 166 14.87 6.04 2.86
CA SER A 166 15.80 6.38 1.78
C SER A 166 15.10 6.46 0.41
N LEU A 167 14.22 5.49 0.09
CA LEU A 167 13.44 5.50 -1.14
C LEU A 167 12.49 6.71 -1.19
N TYR A 168 11.82 7.02 -0.07
CA TYR A 168 10.91 8.17 0.03
C TYR A 168 11.64 9.49 -0.24
N VAL A 169 12.83 9.66 0.36
CA VAL A 169 13.66 10.84 0.16
C VAL A 169 14.18 10.92 -1.28
N SER A 170 14.69 9.83 -1.84
CA SER A 170 15.20 9.77 -3.22
C SER A 170 14.12 10.06 -4.26
N ALA A 171 12.88 9.67 -3.97
CA ALA A 171 11.73 9.98 -4.82
C ALA A 171 11.19 11.42 -4.65
N GLY A 172 11.77 12.23 -3.74
CA GLY A 172 11.35 13.61 -3.49
C GLY A 172 10.13 13.76 -2.59
N GLY A 173 9.74 12.70 -1.85
CA GLY A 173 8.62 12.74 -0.91
C GLY A 173 7.25 12.78 -1.57
N LEU A 174 6.21 13.04 -0.79
CA LEU A 174 4.83 13.11 -1.24
C LEU A 174 4.53 14.46 -1.94
N ASN A 175 3.84 14.40 -3.06
CA ASN A 175 3.40 15.60 -3.78
C ASN A 175 2.01 16.03 -3.29
N THR A 176 1.96 17.09 -2.50
CA THR A 176 0.73 17.63 -1.89
C THR A 176 -0.19 18.37 -2.86
N SER A 177 0.21 18.55 -4.13
CA SER A 177 -0.66 19.14 -5.16
C SER A 177 -1.77 18.19 -5.65
N TYR A 178 -1.66 16.90 -5.30
CA TYR A 178 -2.70 15.89 -5.52
C TYR A 178 -3.65 15.84 -4.33
N ARG A 179 -4.93 15.59 -4.61
CA ARG A 179 -5.95 15.44 -3.57
C ARG A 179 -6.51 14.00 -3.50
N TYR A 180 -6.45 13.26 -4.60
CA TYR A 180 -7.03 11.92 -4.74
C TYR A 180 -6.05 10.84 -5.17
N ALA A 181 -5.06 11.17 -6.01
CA ALA A 181 -4.15 10.22 -6.64
C ALA A 181 -2.68 10.40 -6.24
N GLY A 182 -2.40 10.99 -5.07
CA GLY A 182 -1.03 11.24 -4.61
C GLY A 182 -0.26 9.97 -4.26
N ASP A 183 -0.94 8.91 -3.83
CA ASP A 183 -0.37 7.56 -3.66
C ASP A 183 0.04 6.96 -5.01
N PHE A 184 -0.87 7.00 -5.99
CA PHE A 184 -0.59 6.53 -7.34
C PHE A 184 0.63 7.23 -7.96
N GLU A 185 0.72 8.54 -7.83
CA GLU A 185 1.84 9.35 -8.33
C GLU A 185 3.14 9.01 -7.60
N LEU A 186 3.09 8.83 -6.28
CA LEU A 186 4.24 8.44 -5.48
C LEU A 186 4.78 7.06 -5.88
N TRP A 187 3.89 6.08 -6.12
CA TRP A 187 4.29 4.74 -6.55
C TRP A 187 4.97 4.75 -7.92
N MET A 188 4.56 5.62 -8.82
CA MET A 188 5.25 5.79 -10.11
C MET A 188 6.68 6.29 -9.92
N ARG A 189 6.91 7.25 -9.02
CA ARG A 189 8.24 7.73 -8.69
C ARG A 189 9.07 6.69 -7.94
N PHE A 190 8.49 5.94 -7.01
CA PHE A 190 9.18 4.80 -6.38
C PHE A 190 9.65 3.79 -7.41
N ALA A 191 8.79 3.46 -8.38
CA ALA A 191 9.14 2.53 -9.45
C ALA A 191 10.21 3.07 -10.42
N ALA A 192 10.57 4.35 -10.37
CA ALA A 192 11.74 4.86 -11.09
C ALA A 192 13.06 4.44 -10.40
N HIS A 193 13.03 4.19 -9.10
CA HIS A 193 14.21 3.88 -8.28
C HIS A 193 14.30 2.39 -7.90
N ALA A 194 13.19 1.75 -7.58
CA ALA A 194 13.18 0.40 -7.02
C ALA A 194 12.00 -0.45 -7.51
N SER A 195 12.16 -1.77 -7.51
CA SER A 195 11.09 -2.72 -7.80
C SER A 195 10.22 -2.97 -6.57
N LEU A 196 8.89 -3.02 -6.77
CA LEU A 196 7.97 -3.45 -5.72
C LEU A 196 8.13 -4.94 -5.45
N VAL A 197 8.43 -5.30 -4.21
CA VAL A 197 8.43 -6.69 -3.75
C VAL A 197 7.05 -7.03 -3.16
N LYS A 198 6.44 -8.10 -3.64
CA LYS A 198 5.12 -8.52 -3.16
C LYS A 198 5.25 -9.50 -2.00
N VAL A 199 4.47 -9.25 -0.96
CA VAL A 199 4.34 -10.16 0.19
C VAL A 199 3.08 -11.00 0.01
N ASP A 200 3.22 -12.33 0.01
CA ASP A 200 2.10 -13.25 -0.19
C ASP A 200 1.26 -13.48 1.09
N LEU A 201 1.14 -12.42 1.87
CA LEU A 201 0.30 -12.32 3.07
C LEU A 201 -0.43 -10.97 3.07
N PRO A 202 -1.62 -10.88 3.66
CA PRO A 202 -2.27 -9.60 3.87
C PRO A 202 -1.55 -8.84 5.00
N LEU A 203 -1.23 -7.57 4.75
CA LEU A 203 -0.62 -6.68 5.73
C LEU A 203 -1.65 -5.73 6.31
N ALA A 204 -2.57 -5.25 5.49
CA ALA A 204 -3.65 -4.37 5.90
C ALA A 204 -4.95 -4.70 5.16
N ALA A 205 -6.04 -4.17 5.66
CA ALA A 205 -7.34 -4.28 5.04
C ALA A 205 -7.99 -2.91 4.87
N PHE A 206 -8.41 -2.61 3.64
CA PHE A 206 -9.12 -1.40 3.23
C PHE A 206 -10.59 -1.47 3.64
N ARG A 207 -11.10 -0.44 4.32
CA ARG A 207 -12.52 -0.37 4.67
C ARG A 207 -13.34 0.20 3.53
N LYS A 208 -14.30 -0.61 3.05
CA LYS A 208 -15.28 -0.17 2.07
C LYS A 208 -16.42 0.56 2.76
N ARG A 209 -16.59 1.84 2.43
CA ARG A 209 -17.71 2.67 2.89
C ARG A 209 -18.17 3.64 1.79
N PRO A 210 -19.48 3.94 1.73
CA PRO A 210 -20.04 4.76 0.64
C PRO A 210 -19.55 6.21 0.64
N ASP A 211 -19.22 6.73 1.82
CA ASP A 211 -18.79 8.11 2.06
C ASP A 211 -17.26 8.29 2.03
N SER A 212 -16.51 7.26 1.60
CA SER A 212 -15.06 7.36 1.48
C SER A 212 -14.64 8.34 0.37
N LEU A 213 -13.48 8.95 0.53
CA LEU A 213 -12.90 9.86 -0.47
C LEU A 213 -12.77 9.19 -1.84
N SER A 214 -12.40 7.91 -1.85
CA SER A 214 -12.28 7.09 -3.06
C SER A 214 -13.64 6.82 -3.74
N ALA A 215 -14.72 6.66 -2.98
CA ALA A 215 -16.04 6.44 -3.53
C ALA A 215 -16.65 7.73 -4.11
N ALA A 216 -16.44 8.86 -3.43
CA ALA A 216 -17.00 10.15 -3.84
C ALA A 216 -16.18 10.84 -4.94
N GLY A 217 -14.88 10.55 -5.04
CA GLY A 217 -13.91 11.30 -5.84
C GLY A 217 -13.48 10.66 -7.16
N GLN A 218 -14.17 9.62 -7.66
CA GLN A 218 -13.70 8.81 -8.80
C GLN A 218 -13.34 9.64 -10.05
N LYS A 219 -14.13 10.65 -10.39
CA LYS A 219 -13.84 11.52 -11.55
C LYS A 219 -12.57 12.33 -11.31
N ALA A 220 -12.47 12.99 -10.15
CA ALA A 220 -11.30 13.81 -9.81
C ALA A 220 -10.03 12.94 -9.69
N TYR A 221 -10.15 11.73 -9.13
CA TYR A 221 -9.05 10.74 -9.14
C TYR A 221 -8.58 10.45 -10.57
N ASN A 222 -9.51 10.18 -11.50
CA ASN A 222 -9.16 9.90 -12.90
C ASN A 222 -8.49 11.10 -13.57
N ASP A 223 -8.95 12.32 -13.31
CA ASP A 223 -8.34 13.54 -13.85
C ASP A 223 -6.91 13.73 -13.33
N GLU A 224 -6.66 13.46 -12.06
CA GLU A 224 -5.32 13.49 -11.46
C GLU A 224 -4.42 12.37 -12.01
N VAL A 225 -4.95 11.16 -12.20
CA VAL A 225 -4.21 10.05 -12.84
C VAL A 225 -3.83 10.41 -14.26
N MET A 226 -4.72 11.04 -15.03
CA MET A 226 -4.42 11.52 -16.39
C MET A 226 -3.29 12.56 -16.37
N ARG A 227 -3.33 13.50 -15.45
CA ARG A 227 -2.25 14.50 -15.25
C ARG A 227 -0.93 13.82 -14.90
N ALA A 228 -0.92 12.85 -13.98
CA ALA A 228 0.29 12.13 -13.57
C ALA A 228 0.89 11.26 -14.69
N THR A 229 0.06 10.85 -15.66
CA THR A 229 0.49 9.96 -16.77
C THR A 229 0.64 10.71 -18.11
N GLU A 230 0.56 12.04 -18.11
CA GLU A 230 0.72 12.84 -19.30
C GLU A 230 2.10 12.60 -19.94
N GLY A 231 2.12 12.38 -21.25
CA GLY A 231 3.35 12.08 -22.00
C GLY A 231 3.89 10.65 -21.84
N LEU A 232 3.28 9.81 -21.00
CA LEU A 232 3.69 8.41 -20.85
C LEU A 232 3.05 7.50 -21.89
N ALA A 233 3.73 6.37 -22.16
CA ALA A 233 3.24 5.36 -23.10
C ALA A 233 1.87 4.82 -22.68
N SER A 234 0.89 4.92 -23.56
CA SER A 234 -0.43 4.32 -23.37
C SER A 234 -0.35 2.81 -23.17
N TYR A 235 -1.22 2.26 -22.32
CA TYR A 235 -1.36 0.82 -22.21
C TYR A 235 -1.80 0.27 -23.58
N PRO A 236 -1.12 -0.72 -24.15
CA PRO A 236 -1.36 -1.17 -25.52
C PRO A 236 -2.71 -1.93 -25.65
N ASN A 237 -3.83 -1.18 -25.76
CA ASN A 237 -5.18 -1.72 -25.62
C ASN A 237 -5.73 -2.50 -26.82
N LEU A 238 -5.46 -2.08 -28.08
CA LEU A 238 -6.12 -2.66 -29.25
C LEU A 238 -5.51 -3.99 -29.69
N LEU A 239 -4.19 -4.05 -29.82
CA LEU A 239 -3.48 -5.30 -30.13
C LEU A 239 -3.65 -6.35 -29.02
N TRP A 240 -3.79 -5.87 -27.77
CA TRP A 240 -3.99 -6.68 -26.57
C TRP A 240 -5.38 -7.31 -26.48
N ARG A 241 -6.45 -6.60 -26.84
CA ARG A 241 -7.81 -7.17 -26.88
C ARG A 241 -7.91 -8.26 -27.94
N TRP A 242 -7.26 -8.07 -29.09
CA TRP A 242 -7.21 -9.09 -30.15
C TRP A 242 -6.36 -10.30 -29.74
N LEU A 243 -5.18 -10.09 -29.19
CA LEU A 243 -4.29 -11.17 -28.75
C LEU A 243 -4.87 -11.97 -27.56
N LYS A 244 -5.60 -11.33 -26.63
CA LYS A 244 -6.29 -12.01 -25.52
C LYS A 244 -7.40 -12.96 -25.99
N ASN A 245 -7.99 -12.69 -27.14
CA ASN A 245 -9.12 -13.47 -27.66
C ASN A 245 -8.69 -14.62 -28.59
N SER A 246 -7.39 -14.77 -28.88
CA SER A 246 -6.87 -15.88 -29.68
C SER A 246 -5.95 -16.78 -28.84
N ARG A 247 -6.07 -18.12 -29.01
CA ARG A 247 -5.19 -19.10 -28.32
C ARG A 247 -3.70 -18.87 -28.64
N VAL A 248 -3.39 -18.50 -29.86
CA VAL A 248 -2.02 -18.18 -30.33
C VAL A 248 -1.55 -16.86 -29.71
N GLY A 249 -2.41 -15.85 -29.67
CA GLY A 249 -2.10 -14.57 -29.05
C GLY A 249 -1.81 -14.69 -27.57
N ILE A 250 -2.55 -15.52 -26.82
CA ILE A 250 -2.29 -15.78 -25.40
C ILE A 250 -0.91 -16.42 -25.21
N GLN A 251 -0.50 -17.35 -26.07
CA GLN A 251 0.84 -17.96 -25.99
C GLN A 251 1.95 -16.96 -26.34
N LEU A 252 1.78 -16.19 -27.41
CA LEU A 252 2.74 -15.14 -27.79
C LEU A 252 2.86 -14.07 -26.72
N LEU A 253 1.75 -13.66 -26.09
CA LEU A 253 1.73 -12.72 -24.97
C LEU A 253 2.44 -13.29 -23.73
N ARG A 254 2.29 -14.57 -23.46
CA ARG A 254 3.04 -15.25 -22.39
C ARG A 254 4.54 -15.22 -22.67
N MET A 255 4.97 -15.44 -23.90
CA MET A 255 6.39 -15.42 -24.29
C MET A 255 6.98 -13.99 -24.32
N MET A 256 6.24 -13.00 -24.82
CA MET A 256 6.73 -11.62 -25.00
C MET A 256 6.71 -10.78 -23.72
N ARG A 257 5.97 -11.19 -22.69
CA ARG A 257 5.77 -10.45 -21.44
C ARG A 257 6.00 -11.26 -20.18
N LEU A 258 6.78 -12.29 -20.29
CA LEU A 258 7.32 -12.94 -19.11
C LEU A 258 8.24 -11.95 -18.39
N ARG A 259 7.83 -11.52 -17.21
CA ARG A 259 8.58 -10.59 -16.39
C ARG A 259 8.79 -11.19 -15.02
N HIS A 260 9.91 -10.86 -14.44
CA HIS A 260 10.24 -11.31 -13.11
C HIS A 260 9.66 -10.33 -12.08
N ILE A 261 9.06 -10.89 -11.07
CA ILE A 261 8.70 -10.18 -9.84
C ILE A 261 9.26 -10.95 -8.65
N ASP A 262 9.66 -10.24 -7.63
CA ASP A 262 10.08 -10.84 -6.38
C ASP A 262 8.87 -10.97 -5.45
N VAL A 263 8.69 -12.17 -4.90
CA VAL A 263 7.62 -12.48 -3.95
C VAL A 263 8.23 -13.05 -2.69
N ILE A 264 7.82 -12.50 -1.55
CA ILE A 264 8.14 -13.02 -0.22
C ILE A 264 6.93 -13.78 0.29
N TYR A 265 7.15 -14.98 0.77
CA TYR A 265 6.13 -15.85 1.35
C TYR A 265 6.64 -16.53 2.61
N HIS A 266 5.71 -16.86 3.49
CA HIS A 266 6.01 -17.62 4.71
C HIS A 266 5.82 -19.11 4.44
N THR A 267 6.87 -19.89 4.70
CA THR A 267 6.83 -21.35 4.52
C THR A 267 6.37 -21.99 5.82
N LEU A 268 5.21 -22.61 5.83
CA LEU A 268 4.64 -23.25 7.03
C LEU A 268 5.49 -24.40 7.56
N SER A 269 6.16 -25.13 6.66
CA SER A 269 7.01 -26.27 7.05
C SER A 269 8.29 -25.86 7.76
N THR A 270 8.89 -24.73 7.41
CA THR A 270 10.13 -24.24 8.02
C THR A 270 9.90 -23.05 8.94
N GLN A 271 8.71 -22.49 8.96
CA GLN A 271 8.36 -21.25 9.64
C GLN A 271 9.27 -20.07 9.28
N GLU A 272 9.78 -20.06 8.06
CA GLU A 272 10.72 -19.06 7.57
C GLU A 272 10.14 -18.21 6.45
N LEU A 273 10.58 -16.96 6.40
CA LEU A 273 10.37 -16.09 5.25
C LEU A 273 11.32 -16.46 4.12
N GLN A 274 10.78 -16.69 2.94
CA GLN A 274 11.53 -16.98 1.73
C GLN A 274 11.19 -15.96 0.64
N ARG A 275 12.19 -15.59 -0.15
CA ARG A 275 12.03 -14.72 -1.33
C ARG A 275 12.29 -15.55 -2.59
N LYS A 276 11.38 -15.44 -3.54
CA LYS A 276 11.49 -16.12 -4.83
C LYS A 276 11.21 -15.15 -5.96
N ARG A 277 12.09 -15.18 -6.95
CA ARG A 277 11.81 -14.48 -8.21
C ARG A 277 10.93 -15.39 -9.07
N ILE A 278 9.74 -14.93 -9.38
CA ILE A 278 8.79 -15.68 -10.18
C ILE A 278 8.61 -15.02 -11.55
N LEU A 279 8.44 -15.87 -12.56
CA LEU A 279 8.10 -15.45 -13.90
C LEU A 279 6.58 -15.31 -14.01
N THR A 280 6.12 -14.14 -14.40
CA THR A 280 4.69 -13.85 -14.53
C THR A 280 4.38 -13.17 -15.86
N SER A 281 3.20 -13.43 -16.39
CA SER A 281 2.67 -12.67 -17.51
C SER A 281 1.93 -11.44 -17.01
N VAL A 282 2.02 -10.34 -17.73
CA VAL A 282 1.30 -9.11 -17.39
C VAL A 282 -0.20 -9.37 -17.28
N GLY A 283 -0.79 -8.97 -16.14
CA GLY A 283 -2.22 -9.18 -15.85
C GLY A 283 -2.57 -10.58 -15.37
N SER A 284 -1.60 -11.51 -15.25
CA SER A 284 -1.83 -12.76 -14.55
C SER A 284 -1.78 -12.54 -13.05
N GLN A 285 -2.78 -13.05 -12.36
CA GLN A 285 -2.65 -13.32 -10.94
C GLN A 285 -1.68 -14.51 -10.81
N THR A 286 -0.80 -14.52 -9.81
CA THR A 286 0.11 -15.65 -9.57
C THR A 286 -0.70 -16.96 -9.52
N PRO A 287 -0.32 -18.00 -10.31
CA PRO A 287 -1.06 -19.25 -10.30
C PRO A 287 -1.03 -19.89 -8.92
N HIS A 288 -2.15 -20.43 -8.46
CA HIS A 288 -2.22 -21.23 -7.23
C HIS A 288 -1.23 -22.42 -7.21
N SER A 289 -0.86 -22.91 -8.39
CA SER A 289 0.05 -24.06 -8.54
C SER A 289 1.51 -23.79 -8.12
N LEU A 290 1.92 -22.54 -7.96
CA LEU A 290 3.26 -22.19 -7.45
C LEU A 290 3.32 -22.16 -5.91
N PHE A 291 2.16 -22.17 -5.25
CA PHE A 291 2.03 -22.10 -3.78
C PHE A 291 1.41 -23.35 -3.17
N LEU A 292 1.10 -24.36 -3.97
CA LEU A 292 0.72 -25.66 -3.46
C LEU A 292 1.98 -26.42 -3.06
N TYR A 293 2.23 -26.40 -1.80
CA TYR A 293 2.82 -27.44 -0.96
C TYR A 293 3.59 -28.55 -1.69
N ARG A 294 4.89 -28.46 -1.67
CA ARG A 294 5.78 -29.62 -1.47
C ARG A 294 6.75 -29.31 -0.37
#